data_7ace7105a5c485ad7c90a83052186424
#
_entry.id   7ace7105a5c485ad7c90a83052186424
#
_cell.length_a   1.000
_cell.length_b   1.000
_cell.length_c   1.000
_cell.angle_alpha   90.00
_cell.angle_beta   90.00
_cell.angle_gamma   90.00
#
_symmetry.space_group_name_H-M   'P 1'
#
loop_
_entity.id
_entity.type
_entity.pdbx_description
1 polymer ?
#
loop_
_entity_poly.entity_id
_entity_poly.type
_entity_poly.pdbx_seq_one_letter_code
_entity_poly.pdbx_strand_id
1 'polypeptide(L)'
;MKRISLLLCVSALAVYGVALAATQFFDLPPLPHPSQYGNVLIDRQTGEMTMPSVSFSHSSHRTRYTCRVCHFELEFMMQANATEITEQANRKGEYCGKCHNGELAFGHTEEYCVYCHNFGMDGSQKRFEELSNLPWEPYGNEIDWDLALESGLIKPKASILDDDFQPMEFTSMLELDADWGLIPGAEFPHDKHQKWLDCANCHPDIFNIKKKSTKHFDMKYILEGKYCGVCHLKVAFPLDNCSRCHPKMSG
;
A
#
# COMPACT_ATOMS: atom_id res chain seq x y z
N MET A 1 19.96 -54.38 1.04
CA MET A 1 18.74 -53.58 0.78
C MET A 1 18.46 -52.53 1.85
N LYS A 2 18.59 -52.78 3.17
CA LYS A 2 18.29 -51.80 4.23
C LYS A 2 19.19 -50.53 4.26
N ARG A 3 20.47 -50.63 3.82
CA ARG A 3 21.39 -49.47 3.82
C ARG A 3 21.16 -48.48 2.69
N ILE A 4 20.61 -48.90 1.53
CA ILE A 4 20.28 -48.02 0.39
C ILE A 4 19.04 -47.19 0.69
N SER A 5 18.04 -47.78 1.39
CA SER A 5 16.85 -47.04 1.78
C SER A 5 17.11 -45.91 2.79
N LEU A 6 18.09 -46.12 3.69
CA LEU A 6 18.48 -45.11 4.69
C LEU A 6 19.18 -43.91 4.03
N LEU A 7 20.05 -44.15 3.04
CA LEU A 7 20.74 -43.10 2.30
C LEU A 7 19.78 -42.24 1.46
N LEU A 8 18.78 -42.86 0.87
CA LEU A 8 17.75 -42.14 0.11
C LEU A 8 16.84 -41.27 1.01
N CYS A 9 16.52 -41.75 2.21
CA CYS A 9 15.74 -40.94 3.16
C CYS A 9 16.54 -39.76 3.71
N VAL A 10 17.83 -39.92 3.97
CA VAL A 10 18.70 -38.84 4.46
C VAL A 10 18.93 -37.78 3.38
N SER A 11 19.12 -38.21 2.12
CA SER A 11 19.24 -37.25 0.99
C SER A 11 17.93 -36.51 0.71
N ALA A 12 16.78 -37.15 0.83
CA ALA A 12 15.48 -36.49 0.67
C ALA A 12 15.23 -35.48 1.80
N LEU A 13 15.56 -35.80 3.05
CA LEU A 13 15.44 -34.83 4.16
C LEU A 13 16.42 -33.67 4.05
N ALA A 14 17.64 -33.89 3.53
CA ALA A 14 18.60 -32.83 3.30
C ALA A 14 18.13 -31.87 2.17
N VAL A 15 17.55 -32.41 1.11
CA VAL A 15 17.00 -31.59 0.01
C VAL A 15 15.75 -30.79 0.48
N TYR A 16 14.87 -31.40 1.29
CA TYR A 16 13.73 -30.69 1.88
C TYR A 16 14.16 -29.61 2.87
N GLY A 17 15.17 -29.85 3.68
CA GLY A 17 15.73 -28.89 4.62
C GLY A 17 16.38 -27.69 3.93
N VAL A 18 17.02 -27.89 2.79
CA VAL A 18 17.63 -26.82 1.99
C VAL A 18 16.55 -26.02 1.26
N ALA A 19 15.48 -26.66 0.77
CA ALA A 19 14.36 -25.95 0.12
C ALA A 19 13.57 -25.06 1.10
N LEU A 20 13.43 -25.47 2.38
CA LEU A 20 12.79 -24.65 3.40
C LEU A 20 13.70 -23.51 3.92
N ALA A 21 15.02 -23.67 3.86
CA ALA A 21 15.96 -22.61 4.27
C ALA A 21 16.17 -21.53 3.20
N ALA A 22 15.79 -21.77 1.95
CA ALA A 22 16.02 -20.84 0.85
C ALA A 22 14.93 -19.75 0.71
N THR A 23 13.87 -19.76 1.53
CA THR A 23 12.69 -18.92 1.32
C THR A 23 12.51 -17.76 2.30
N GLN A 24 13.38 -17.55 3.27
CA GLN A 24 13.30 -16.42 4.21
C GLN A 24 14.62 -15.65 4.30
N PHE A 25 14.85 -14.75 3.33
CA PHE A 25 15.94 -13.78 3.47
C PHE A 25 15.63 -12.69 4.50
N PHE A 26 14.35 -12.45 4.77
CA PHE A 26 13.88 -11.43 5.72
C PHE A 26 12.68 -11.97 6.49
N ASP A 27 12.58 -11.60 7.76
CA ASP A 27 11.41 -11.84 8.60
C ASP A 27 10.36 -10.78 8.25
N LEU A 28 9.52 -11.10 7.26
CA LEU A 28 8.46 -10.20 6.82
C LEU A 28 7.30 -10.25 7.80
N PRO A 29 6.67 -9.10 8.11
CA PRO A 29 5.49 -9.08 8.95
C PRO A 29 4.36 -9.88 8.28
N PRO A 30 3.56 -10.65 9.06
CA PRO A 30 2.45 -11.40 8.51
C PRO A 30 1.43 -10.45 7.88
N LEU A 31 0.96 -10.80 6.69
CA LEU A 31 -0.06 -10.03 6.01
C LEU A 31 -1.43 -10.26 6.67
N PRO A 32 -2.26 -9.23 6.80
CA PRO A 32 -3.64 -9.39 7.20
C PRO A 32 -4.45 -10.10 6.10
N HIS A 33 -5.69 -10.48 6.40
CA HIS A 33 -6.61 -11.03 5.40
C HIS A 33 -6.76 -10.05 4.21
N PRO A 34 -6.89 -10.52 2.95
CA PRO A 34 -6.97 -9.66 1.76
C PRO A 34 -7.99 -8.52 1.87
N SER A 35 -9.16 -8.77 2.46
CA SER A 35 -10.19 -7.74 2.69
C SER A 35 -9.77 -6.65 3.68
N GLN A 36 -8.75 -6.89 4.47
CA GLN A 36 -8.23 -5.97 5.48
C GLN A 36 -6.95 -5.28 5.02
N TYR A 37 -6.27 -5.84 4.02
CA TYR A 37 -5.06 -5.24 3.48
C TYR A 37 -5.38 -3.91 2.82
N GLY A 38 -4.64 -2.87 3.19
CA GLY A 38 -4.92 -1.50 2.76
C GLY A 38 -5.90 -0.75 3.66
N ASN A 39 -6.42 -1.36 4.73
CA ASN A 39 -7.20 -0.64 5.73
C ASN A 39 -6.26 -0.03 6.79
N VAL A 40 -6.57 1.19 7.19
CA VAL A 40 -5.80 1.95 8.19
C VAL A 40 -6.72 2.35 9.33
N LEU A 41 -6.26 2.12 10.55
CA LEU A 41 -6.93 2.58 11.76
C LEU A 41 -6.49 4.01 12.07
N ILE A 42 -7.47 4.91 12.22
CA ILE A 42 -7.26 6.30 12.62
C ILE A 42 -7.85 6.46 14.01
N ASP A 43 -6.98 6.61 15.00
CA ASP A 43 -7.32 6.60 16.43
C ASP A 43 -6.67 7.72 17.26
N ARG A 44 -5.96 8.65 16.58
CA ARG A 44 -5.24 9.76 17.25
C ARG A 44 -6.08 10.54 18.25
N GLN A 45 -7.37 10.73 17.94
CA GLN A 45 -8.28 11.55 18.74
C GLN A 45 -9.32 10.73 19.53
N THR A 46 -9.41 9.43 19.28
CA THR A 46 -10.44 8.58 19.89
C THR A 46 -10.09 8.12 21.31
N GLY A 47 -8.84 8.25 21.75
CA GLY A 47 -8.41 7.87 23.11
C GLY A 47 -9.09 8.65 24.23
N GLU A 48 -9.65 9.83 23.95
CA GLU A 48 -10.37 10.68 24.89
C GLU A 48 -11.89 10.67 24.66
N MET A 49 -12.38 10.00 23.63
CA MET A 49 -13.78 9.99 23.21
C MET A 49 -14.41 8.61 23.38
N THR A 50 -15.72 8.58 23.56
CA THR A 50 -16.51 7.34 23.66
C THR A 50 -16.77 6.67 22.33
N MET A 51 -16.33 7.26 21.21
CA MET A 51 -16.53 6.73 19.87
C MET A 51 -15.40 5.77 19.48
N PRO A 52 -15.70 4.67 18.79
CA PRO A 52 -14.69 3.77 18.24
C PRO A 52 -13.74 4.47 17.26
N SER A 53 -12.55 3.91 17.08
CA SER A 53 -11.59 4.36 16.06
C SER A 53 -12.17 4.25 14.65
N VAL A 54 -11.69 5.09 13.75
CA VAL A 54 -12.10 5.07 12.35
C VAL A 54 -11.30 4.04 11.58
N SER A 55 -11.96 3.15 10.87
CA SER A 55 -11.31 2.24 9.91
C SER A 55 -11.46 2.80 8.50
N PHE A 56 -10.35 3.23 7.92
CA PHE A 56 -10.29 3.78 6.57
C PHE A 56 -9.83 2.71 5.57
N SER A 57 -10.62 2.46 4.53
CA SER A 57 -10.30 1.51 3.46
C SER A 57 -9.73 2.23 2.24
N HIS A 58 -8.44 2.04 1.96
CA HIS A 58 -7.84 2.54 0.73
C HIS A 58 -8.43 1.87 -0.51
N SER A 59 -8.75 0.58 -0.46
CA SER A 59 -9.29 -0.16 -1.60
C SER A 59 -10.60 0.45 -2.12
N SER A 60 -11.52 0.83 -1.22
CA SER A 60 -12.79 1.46 -1.61
C SER A 60 -12.62 2.83 -2.25
N HIS A 61 -11.60 3.60 -1.84
CA HIS A 61 -11.35 4.94 -2.36
C HIS A 61 -10.51 4.93 -3.64
N ARG A 62 -9.58 3.97 -3.75
CA ARG A 62 -8.65 3.83 -4.88
C ARG A 62 -9.33 3.63 -6.23
N THR A 63 -10.53 3.06 -6.26
CA THR A 63 -11.33 2.93 -7.48
C THR A 63 -11.80 4.28 -8.04
N ARG A 64 -11.87 5.31 -7.19
CA ARG A 64 -12.45 6.63 -7.51
C ARG A 64 -11.42 7.74 -7.58
N TYR A 65 -10.35 7.65 -6.80
CA TYR A 65 -9.33 8.69 -6.64
C TYR A 65 -7.93 8.09 -6.60
N THR A 66 -6.98 8.76 -7.22
CA THR A 66 -5.58 8.42 -7.08
C THR A 66 -5.07 8.81 -5.69
N CYS A 67 -3.93 8.28 -5.28
CA CYS A 67 -3.29 8.61 -4.01
C CYS A 67 -3.01 10.12 -3.89
N ARG A 68 -2.70 10.75 -5.04
CA ARG A 68 -2.43 12.18 -5.15
C ARG A 68 -3.54 13.05 -4.54
N VAL A 69 -4.81 12.71 -4.79
CA VAL A 69 -5.94 13.50 -4.30
C VAL A 69 -5.92 13.63 -2.78
N CYS A 70 -5.74 12.54 -2.08
CA CYS A 70 -5.73 12.58 -0.61
C CYS A 70 -4.39 13.07 -0.04
N HIS A 71 -3.28 12.57 -0.58
CA HIS A 71 -1.96 12.79 0.02
C HIS A 71 -1.21 14.02 -0.51
N PHE A 72 -1.76 14.70 -1.51
CA PHE A 72 -1.23 15.97 -2.02
C PHE A 72 -2.28 17.08 -1.92
N GLU A 73 -3.45 16.94 -2.56
CA GLU A 73 -4.44 18.03 -2.58
C GLU A 73 -5.18 18.23 -1.25
N LEU A 74 -5.42 17.15 -0.50
CA LEU A 74 -6.05 17.19 0.83
C LEU A 74 -5.04 17.08 1.98
N GLU A 75 -3.75 17.04 1.68
CA GLU A 75 -2.63 17.10 2.65
C GLU A 75 -2.67 16.02 3.74
N PHE A 76 -3.25 14.84 3.44
CA PHE A 76 -3.13 13.71 4.35
C PHE A 76 -1.69 13.20 4.37
N MET A 77 -1.10 13.16 5.55
CA MET A 77 0.23 12.59 5.75
C MET A 77 0.25 11.10 5.38
N MET A 78 1.37 10.65 4.80
CA MET A 78 1.55 9.23 4.43
C MET A 78 1.63 8.28 5.63
N GLN A 79 1.86 8.80 6.81
CA GLN A 79 1.91 8.04 8.05
C GLN A 79 0.54 8.06 8.73
N ALA A 80 0.03 6.88 9.12
CA ALA A 80 -1.20 6.76 9.90
C ALA A 80 -1.13 7.60 11.18
N ASN A 81 -2.23 8.27 11.52
CA ASN A 81 -2.37 9.13 12.69
C ASN A 81 -1.48 10.40 12.70
N ALA A 82 -0.77 10.71 11.62
CA ALA A 82 0.04 11.92 11.54
C ALA A 82 -0.78 13.17 11.19
N THR A 83 -1.85 13.02 10.42
CA THR A 83 -2.78 14.14 10.12
C THR A 83 -3.74 14.36 11.28
N GLU A 84 -3.93 15.62 11.67
CA GLU A 84 -4.89 15.99 12.69
C GLU A 84 -6.29 16.16 12.08
N ILE A 85 -7.06 15.06 12.08
CA ILE A 85 -8.42 15.02 11.55
C ILE A 85 -9.40 15.14 12.71
N THR A 86 -10.20 16.20 12.70
CA THR A 86 -11.23 16.42 13.70
C THR A 86 -12.64 16.38 13.09
N GLU A 87 -13.65 16.07 13.87
CA GLU A 87 -15.04 16.16 13.43
C GLU A 87 -15.38 17.57 12.94
N GLN A 88 -14.89 18.60 13.63
CA GLN A 88 -15.14 19.98 13.27
C GLN A 88 -14.54 20.33 11.91
N ALA A 89 -13.32 19.89 11.61
CA ALA A 89 -12.67 20.10 10.31
C ALA A 89 -13.46 19.39 9.20
N ASN A 90 -13.84 18.14 9.42
CA ASN A 90 -14.67 17.40 8.47
C ASN A 90 -16.01 18.09 8.19
N ARG A 91 -16.71 18.57 9.22
CA ARG A 91 -17.98 19.32 9.06
C ARG A 91 -17.82 20.66 8.34
N LYS A 92 -16.62 21.24 8.32
CA LYS A 92 -16.27 22.41 7.52
C LYS A 92 -15.89 22.10 6.07
N GLY A 93 -15.91 20.85 5.66
CA GLY A 93 -15.54 20.41 4.32
C GLY A 93 -14.03 20.26 4.12
N GLU A 94 -13.26 20.11 5.20
CA GLU A 94 -11.85 19.78 5.17
C GLU A 94 -11.67 18.26 5.20
N TYR A 95 -10.53 17.74 4.82
CA TYR A 95 -10.16 16.32 4.86
C TYR A 95 -11.25 15.39 4.28
N CYS A 96 -11.73 14.44 5.09
CA CYS A 96 -12.80 13.51 4.68
C CYS A 96 -14.08 14.26 4.30
N GLY A 97 -14.37 15.37 4.97
CA GLY A 97 -15.54 16.20 4.72
C GLY A 97 -15.58 16.85 3.35
N LYS A 98 -14.44 16.91 2.63
CA LYS A 98 -14.40 17.40 1.25
C LYS A 98 -15.32 16.58 0.32
N CYS A 99 -15.40 15.28 0.56
CA CYS A 99 -16.25 14.37 -0.21
C CYS A 99 -17.45 13.86 0.60
N HIS A 100 -17.24 13.60 1.92
CA HIS A 100 -18.30 13.13 2.81
C HIS A 100 -19.16 14.27 3.35
N ASN A 101 -19.83 14.96 2.45
CA ASN A 101 -20.63 16.16 2.69
C ASN A 101 -22.16 15.94 2.53
N GLY A 102 -22.57 14.70 2.21
CA GLY A 102 -23.97 14.35 1.96
C GLY A 102 -24.41 14.51 0.50
N GLU A 103 -23.53 15.01 -0.39
CA GLU A 103 -23.77 15.16 -1.83
C GLU A 103 -22.92 14.19 -2.64
N LEU A 104 -21.60 14.23 -2.45
CA LEU A 104 -20.65 13.36 -3.16
C LEU A 104 -20.57 11.97 -2.53
N ALA A 105 -20.64 11.90 -1.20
CA ALA A 105 -20.70 10.68 -0.42
C ALA A 105 -21.56 10.91 0.83
N PHE A 106 -21.81 9.84 1.61
CA PHE A 106 -22.57 9.98 2.85
C PHE A 106 -21.95 11.06 3.76
N GLY A 107 -22.82 11.84 4.41
CA GLY A 107 -22.42 12.98 5.23
C GLY A 107 -22.17 12.62 6.69
N HIS A 108 -22.15 13.66 7.55
CA HIS A 108 -21.88 13.55 8.99
C HIS A 108 -23.19 13.59 9.81
N THR A 109 -24.20 12.82 9.40
CA THR A 109 -25.41 12.63 10.20
C THR A 109 -25.23 11.44 11.15
N GLU A 110 -26.00 11.40 12.24
CA GLU A 110 -25.85 10.41 13.29
C GLU A 110 -25.92 8.96 12.77
N GLU A 111 -26.78 8.69 11.78
CA GLU A 111 -26.93 7.38 11.14
C GLU A 111 -25.67 6.88 10.42
N TYR A 112 -24.79 7.80 9.98
CA TYR A 112 -23.56 7.47 9.28
C TYR A 112 -22.28 7.42 10.14
N CYS A 113 -22.40 7.76 11.44
CA CYS A 113 -21.26 7.70 12.35
C CYS A 113 -20.56 6.33 12.32
N VAL A 114 -21.35 5.26 12.31
CA VAL A 114 -20.84 3.87 12.29
C VAL A 114 -20.16 3.48 10.98
N TYR A 115 -20.30 4.24 9.90
CA TYR A 115 -19.62 3.95 8.64
C TYR A 115 -18.14 4.31 8.68
N CYS A 116 -17.78 5.26 9.53
CA CYS A 116 -16.40 5.61 9.82
C CYS A 116 -15.94 4.98 11.14
N HIS A 117 -16.72 5.14 12.21
CA HIS A 117 -16.43 4.67 13.57
C HIS A 117 -16.93 3.23 13.76
N ASN A 118 -16.35 2.28 13.08
CA ASN A 118 -16.83 0.89 13.06
C ASN A 118 -15.93 -0.09 13.80
N PHE A 119 -14.91 0.36 14.49
CA PHE A 119 -13.97 -0.36 15.37
C PHE A 119 -13.44 -1.69 14.83
N GLY A 120 -14.07 -2.25 13.85
CA GLY A 120 -13.78 -3.56 13.32
C GLY A 120 -13.75 -3.55 11.82
N MET A 121 -13.14 -4.56 11.31
CA MET A 121 -13.03 -4.76 9.88
C MET A 121 -14.23 -5.53 9.33
N ASP A 122 -15.31 -5.69 10.12
CA ASP A 122 -16.50 -6.43 9.71
C ASP A 122 -17.20 -5.81 8.49
N GLY A 123 -17.17 -4.48 8.37
CA GLY A 123 -17.64 -3.79 7.17
C GLY A 123 -16.67 -3.86 5.99
N SER A 124 -15.42 -4.30 6.19
CA SER A 124 -14.43 -4.35 5.12
C SER A 124 -14.69 -5.49 4.15
N GLN A 125 -15.15 -6.65 4.64
CA GLN A 125 -15.42 -7.82 3.81
C GLN A 125 -16.45 -7.52 2.73
N LYS A 126 -17.61 -6.95 3.10
CA LYS A 126 -18.66 -6.61 2.13
C LYS A 126 -18.19 -5.61 1.07
N ARG A 127 -17.48 -4.55 1.50
CA ARG A 127 -16.93 -3.56 0.56
C ARG A 127 -15.84 -4.15 -0.34
N PHE A 128 -15.09 -5.11 0.17
CA PHE A 128 -14.07 -5.82 -0.59
C PHE A 128 -14.71 -6.75 -1.65
N GLU A 129 -15.81 -7.42 -1.32
CA GLU A 129 -16.55 -8.27 -2.25
C GLU A 129 -17.09 -7.48 -3.47
N GLU A 130 -17.39 -6.19 -3.31
CA GLU A 130 -17.79 -5.29 -4.40
C GLU A 130 -16.65 -5.08 -5.44
N LEU A 131 -15.41 -5.40 -5.07
CA LEU A 131 -14.23 -5.30 -5.93
C LEU A 131 -13.85 -6.61 -6.62
N SER A 132 -14.65 -7.66 -6.45
CA SER A 132 -14.37 -9.02 -6.96
C SER A 132 -14.31 -9.12 -8.50
N ASN A 133 -14.78 -8.12 -9.21
CA ASN A 133 -14.68 -8.02 -10.68
C ASN A 133 -13.36 -7.43 -11.18
N LEU A 134 -12.48 -6.97 -10.28
CA LEU A 134 -11.18 -6.44 -10.63
C LEU A 134 -10.16 -7.58 -10.88
N PRO A 135 -9.12 -7.34 -11.66
CA PRO A 135 -8.09 -8.34 -11.95
C PRO A 135 -7.46 -8.87 -10.67
N TRP A 136 -7.24 -10.17 -10.62
CA TRP A 136 -6.66 -10.84 -9.48
C TRP A 136 -5.14 -10.92 -9.56
N GLU A 137 -4.46 -10.78 -8.41
CA GLU A 137 -3.05 -11.12 -8.21
C GLU A 137 -2.86 -11.84 -6.84
N PRO A 138 -1.80 -12.66 -6.66
CA PRO A 138 -1.66 -13.46 -5.43
C PRO A 138 -1.05 -12.70 -4.24
N TYR A 139 -1.09 -11.37 -4.23
CA TYR A 139 -0.41 -10.54 -3.22
C TYR A 139 -1.34 -9.51 -2.59
N GLY A 140 -1.08 -9.17 -1.33
CA GLY A 140 -1.75 -8.09 -0.62
C GLY A 140 -3.25 -8.28 -0.50
N ASN A 141 -4.02 -7.41 -1.13
CA ASN A 141 -5.48 -7.53 -1.21
C ASN A 141 -5.96 -8.31 -2.44
N GLU A 142 -5.08 -9.05 -3.09
CA GLU A 142 -5.37 -9.90 -4.24
C GLU A 142 -5.96 -9.17 -5.47
N ILE A 143 -5.77 -7.85 -5.56
CA ILE A 143 -6.21 -7.03 -6.70
C ILE A 143 -4.99 -6.48 -7.43
N ASP A 144 -4.87 -6.77 -8.73
CA ASP A 144 -3.91 -6.12 -9.61
C ASP A 144 -4.42 -4.73 -10.01
N TRP A 145 -4.05 -3.74 -9.21
CA TRP A 145 -4.45 -2.36 -9.39
C TRP A 145 -3.89 -1.71 -10.64
N ASP A 146 -2.69 -2.11 -11.07
CA ASP A 146 -2.09 -1.58 -12.27
C ASP A 146 -2.82 -2.10 -13.51
N LEU A 147 -3.14 -3.39 -13.54
CA LEU A 147 -3.94 -3.97 -14.62
C LEU A 147 -5.37 -3.41 -14.63
N ALA A 148 -5.98 -3.21 -13.47
CA ALA A 148 -7.30 -2.59 -13.37
C ALA A 148 -7.33 -1.16 -13.96
N LEU A 149 -6.29 -0.38 -13.70
CA LEU A 149 -6.12 0.98 -14.25
C LEU A 149 -5.83 0.94 -15.76
N GLU A 150 -4.86 0.12 -16.19
CA GLU A 150 -4.42 0.02 -17.58
C GLU A 150 -5.52 -0.51 -18.51
N SER A 151 -6.33 -1.45 -18.04
CA SER A 151 -7.48 -1.97 -18.77
C SER A 151 -8.71 -1.06 -18.74
N GLY A 152 -8.66 0.04 -17.99
CA GLY A 152 -9.76 0.99 -17.87
C GLY A 152 -10.95 0.50 -17.06
N LEU A 153 -10.80 -0.60 -16.29
CA LEU A 153 -11.82 -1.09 -15.35
C LEU A 153 -12.06 -0.12 -14.20
N ILE A 154 -11.02 0.62 -13.82
CA ILE A 154 -11.12 1.76 -12.93
C ILE A 154 -10.56 3.02 -13.64
N LYS A 155 -11.14 4.18 -13.31
CA LYS A 155 -10.72 5.49 -13.83
C LYS A 155 -10.68 6.49 -12.67
N PRO A 156 -9.73 6.34 -11.74
CA PRO A 156 -9.66 7.22 -10.58
C PRO A 156 -9.31 8.64 -11.01
N LYS A 157 -10.00 9.64 -10.44
CA LYS A 157 -9.66 11.04 -10.65
C LYS A 157 -8.29 11.35 -10.06
N ALA A 158 -7.45 12.03 -10.83
CA ALA A 158 -6.13 12.46 -10.39
C ALA A 158 -6.14 13.83 -9.68
N SER A 159 -7.22 14.60 -9.82
CA SER A 159 -7.44 15.85 -9.13
C SER A 159 -8.92 16.06 -8.79
N ILE A 160 -9.19 16.78 -7.70
CA ILE A 160 -10.52 17.32 -7.33
C ILE A 160 -10.51 18.86 -7.29
N LEU A 161 -9.36 19.48 -7.50
CA LEU A 161 -9.17 20.92 -7.53
C LEU A 161 -9.06 21.46 -8.96
N ASP A 162 -8.69 20.61 -9.90
CA ASP A 162 -8.49 20.94 -11.32
C ASP A 162 -9.05 19.79 -12.18
N ASP A 163 -10.18 20.01 -12.83
CA ASP A 163 -10.82 19.01 -13.69
C ASP A 163 -10.03 18.75 -14.99
N ASP A 164 -9.16 19.68 -15.40
CA ASP A 164 -8.28 19.54 -16.57
C ASP A 164 -6.88 19.04 -16.21
N PHE A 165 -6.66 18.65 -14.97
CA PHE A 165 -5.36 18.19 -14.50
C PHE A 165 -4.83 17.01 -15.32
N GLN A 166 -3.63 17.17 -15.83
CA GLN A 166 -2.89 16.11 -16.51
C GLN A 166 -1.62 15.79 -15.71
N PRO A 167 -1.43 14.52 -15.29
CA PRO A 167 -0.18 14.10 -14.65
C PRO A 167 1.03 14.38 -15.57
N MET A 168 2.13 14.85 -14.98
CA MET A 168 3.36 15.00 -15.74
C MET A 168 3.87 13.62 -16.17
N GLU A 169 4.20 13.45 -17.43
CA GLU A 169 4.80 12.21 -17.92
C GLU A 169 6.29 12.17 -17.58
N PHE A 170 6.69 11.19 -16.79
CA PHE A 170 8.08 10.94 -16.42
C PHE A 170 8.38 9.44 -16.41
N THR A 171 9.08 8.96 -17.41
CA THR A 171 9.24 7.52 -17.70
C THR A 171 10.59 6.94 -17.25
N SER A 172 11.28 7.61 -16.31
CA SER A 172 12.58 7.16 -15.85
C SER A 172 12.49 5.86 -15.03
N MET A 173 13.26 4.87 -15.43
CA MET A 173 13.57 3.68 -14.66
C MET A 173 14.86 3.92 -13.87
N LEU A 174 14.81 3.74 -12.53
CA LEU A 174 16.01 3.77 -11.71
C LEU A 174 16.48 2.34 -11.42
N GLU A 175 17.75 2.06 -11.70
CA GLU A 175 18.43 0.88 -11.17
C GLU A 175 19.04 1.25 -9.81
N LEU A 176 18.71 0.46 -8.80
CA LEU A 176 19.15 0.64 -7.42
C LEU A 176 20.07 -0.53 -7.08
N ASP A 177 21.33 -0.21 -6.77
CA ASP A 177 22.31 -1.22 -6.38
C ASP A 177 21.89 -1.89 -5.06
N ALA A 178 22.10 -3.19 -4.95
CA ALA A 178 21.94 -3.90 -3.70
C ALA A 178 23.30 -3.97 -2.97
N ASP A 179 23.32 -3.60 -1.69
CA ASP A 179 24.55 -3.65 -0.87
C ASP A 179 25.02 -5.09 -0.59
N TRP A 180 24.11 -6.07 -0.74
CA TRP A 180 24.41 -7.48 -0.56
C TRP A 180 24.60 -8.17 -1.90
N GLY A 181 25.82 -8.59 -2.19
CA GLY A 181 26.21 -9.20 -3.45
C GLY A 181 25.51 -10.50 -3.86
N LEU A 182 24.59 -11.01 -3.06
CA LEU A 182 23.74 -12.18 -3.35
C LEU A 182 22.34 -11.79 -3.81
N ILE A 183 21.92 -10.53 -3.63
CA ILE A 183 20.61 -10.05 -4.05
C ILE A 183 20.80 -9.12 -5.25
N PRO A 184 20.12 -9.36 -6.38
CA PRO A 184 20.17 -8.46 -7.52
C PRO A 184 19.70 -7.06 -7.15
N GLY A 185 20.19 -6.05 -7.86
CA GLY A 185 19.70 -4.68 -7.73
C GLY A 185 18.18 -4.59 -7.94
N ALA A 186 17.55 -3.60 -7.32
CA ALA A 186 16.14 -3.31 -7.52
C ALA A 186 15.94 -2.33 -8.66
N GLU A 187 14.77 -2.41 -9.29
CA GLU A 187 14.31 -1.47 -10.31
C GLU A 187 13.13 -0.66 -9.77
N PHE A 188 13.18 0.66 -9.96
CA PHE A 188 12.11 1.56 -9.58
C PHE A 188 11.54 2.28 -10.81
N PRO A 189 10.32 1.91 -11.25
CA PRO A 189 9.64 2.51 -12.39
C PRO A 189 8.87 3.76 -11.98
N HIS A 190 9.33 4.95 -12.32
CA HIS A 190 8.58 6.19 -12.07
C HIS A 190 7.25 6.23 -12.80
N ASP A 191 7.17 5.71 -14.02
CA ASP A 191 5.97 5.68 -14.85
C ASP A 191 4.78 4.94 -14.19
N LYS A 192 5.04 3.93 -13.38
CA LYS A 192 4.01 3.23 -12.62
C LYS A 192 3.50 4.06 -11.44
N HIS A 193 4.42 4.71 -10.73
CA HIS A 193 4.10 5.47 -9.53
C HIS A 193 3.39 6.79 -9.84
N GLN A 194 3.80 7.50 -10.89
CA GLN A 194 3.20 8.78 -11.27
C GLN A 194 1.73 8.68 -11.73
N LYS A 195 1.27 7.49 -12.13
CA LYS A 195 -0.15 7.26 -12.41
C LYS A 195 -1.03 7.42 -11.17
N TRP A 196 -0.44 7.24 -10.00
CA TRP A 196 -1.12 7.25 -8.70
C TRP A 196 -0.74 8.45 -7.83
N LEU A 197 0.49 8.94 -7.93
CA LEU A 197 1.13 9.84 -6.98
C LEU A 197 1.61 11.11 -7.68
N ASP A 198 1.67 12.20 -6.91
CA ASP A 198 2.40 13.41 -7.30
C ASP A 198 3.90 13.26 -6.95
N CYS A 199 4.75 14.01 -7.64
CA CYS A 199 6.18 14.06 -7.31
C CYS A 199 6.41 14.45 -5.85
N ALA A 200 5.60 15.38 -5.32
CA ALA A 200 5.68 15.87 -3.96
C ALA A 200 5.26 14.82 -2.90
N ASN A 201 4.56 13.75 -3.29
CA ASN A 201 4.27 12.65 -2.37
C ASN A 201 5.51 11.86 -1.96
N CYS A 202 6.57 11.91 -2.79
CA CYS A 202 7.82 11.22 -2.56
C CYS A 202 8.98 12.18 -2.28
N HIS A 203 9.00 13.36 -2.91
CA HIS A 203 10.11 14.30 -2.87
C HIS A 203 9.74 15.64 -2.20
N PRO A 204 10.57 16.17 -1.29
CA PRO A 204 11.82 15.59 -0.80
C PRO A 204 11.68 14.68 0.42
N ASP A 205 10.48 14.47 0.97
CA ASP A 205 10.25 13.96 2.32
C ASP A 205 10.61 12.48 2.48
N ILE A 206 10.24 11.64 1.49
CA ILE A 206 10.57 10.22 1.50
C ILE A 206 11.92 9.99 0.83
N PHE A 207 12.14 10.62 -0.32
CA PHE A 207 13.36 10.51 -1.11
C PHE A 207 13.86 11.88 -1.50
N ASN A 208 15.17 12.11 -1.37
CA ASN A 208 15.79 13.31 -1.94
C ASN A 208 15.67 13.28 -3.47
N ILE A 209 15.55 14.45 -4.10
CA ILE A 209 15.44 14.60 -5.56
C ILE A 209 16.66 13.98 -6.28
N LYS A 210 17.86 14.10 -5.70
CA LYS A 210 19.08 13.49 -6.26
C LYS A 210 19.26 12.08 -5.74
N LYS A 211 19.24 11.07 -6.62
CA LYS A 211 19.39 9.64 -6.29
C LYS A 211 20.47 9.36 -5.24
N LYS A 212 21.66 9.88 -5.41
CA LYS A 212 22.81 9.61 -4.53
C LYS A 212 22.79 10.33 -3.19
N SER A 213 21.79 11.16 -2.93
CA SER A 213 21.70 11.93 -1.68
C SER A 213 20.78 11.31 -0.63
N THR A 214 19.96 10.33 -1.01
CA THR A 214 19.19 9.53 -0.05
C THR A 214 20.13 8.50 0.61
N LYS A 215 20.34 8.66 1.92
CA LYS A 215 21.23 7.79 2.71
C LYS A 215 20.42 6.71 3.42
N HIS A 216 21.11 5.61 3.77
CA HIS A 216 20.51 4.49 4.51
C HIS A 216 19.30 3.88 3.81
N PHE A 217 19.33 3.86 2.48
CA PHE A 217 18.29 3.29 1.67
C PHE A 217 18.58 1.78 1.44
N ASP A 218 18.18 0.96 2.40
CA ASP A 218 18.32 -0.50 2.37
C ASP A 218 17.05 -1.20 2.88
N MET A 219 16.99 -2.53 2.70
CA MET A 219 15.83 -3.33 3.08
C MET A 219 15.46 -3.24 4.55
N LYS A 220 16.42 -3.06 5.44
CA LYS A 220 16.15 -2.91 6.88
C LYS A 220 15.25 -1.70 7.14
N TYR A 221 15.58 -0.55 6.56
CA TYR A 221 14.78 0.65 6.74
C TYR A 221 13.44 0.58 6.00
N ILE A 222 13.37 -0.12 4.87
CA ILE A 222 12.11 -0.38 4.16
C ILE A 222 11.17 -1.20 5.05
N LEU A 223 11.68 -2.24 5.70
CA LEU A 223 10.93 -3.08 6.65
C LEU A 223 10.50 -2.32 7.92
N GLU A 224 11.23 -1.28 8.28
CA GLU A 224 10.85 -0.35 9.36
C GLU A 224 9.78 0.69 8.93
N GLY A 225 9.26 0.60 7.71
CA GLY A 225 8.23 1.52 7.19
C GLY A 225 8.77 2.82 6.63
N LYS A 226 10.06 2.88 6.27
CA LYS A 226 10.66 4.03 5.60
C LYS A 226 10.77 3.78 4.10
N TYR A 227 10.96 4.85 3.33
CA TYR A 227 11.14 4.79 1.87
C TYR A 227 10.00 4.03 1.17
N CYS A 228 10.29 3.00 0.41
CA CYS A 228 9.28 2.16 -0.23
C CYS A 228 8.30 1.55 0.79
N GLY A 229 8.77 1.26 2.01
CA GLY A 229 7.97 0.70 3.10
C GLY A 229 6.82 1.60 3.58
N VAL A 230 6.87 2.91 3.32
CA VAL A 230 5.77 3.84 3.64
C VAL A 230 4.44 3.36 3.03
N CYS A 231 4.49 2.84 1.81
CA CYS A 231 3.32 2.34 1.08
C CYS A 231 3.29 0.80 0.98
N HIS A 232 4.45 0.17 0.69
CA HIS A 232 4.55 -1.24 0.36
C HIS A 232 4.49 -2.22 1.55
N LEU A 233 4.35 -1.71 2.77
CA LEU A 233 4.03 -2.54 3.93
C LEU A 233 2.53 -2.68 4.21
N LYS A 234 1.70 -1.77 3.69
CA LYS A 234 0.30 -1.67 4.13
C LYS A 234 -0.73 -1.44 3.03
N VAL A 235 -0.41 -0.68 1.99
CA VAL A 235 -1.42 -0.16 1.04
C VAL A 235 -1.13 -0.44 -0.43
N ALA A 236 0.15 -0.56 -0.82
CA ALA A 236 0.57 -1.00 -2.15
C ALA A 236 0.85 -2.51 -2.13
N PHE A 237 1.29 -3.11 -3.25
CA PHE A 237 1.65 -4.53 -3.21
C PHE A 237 2.71 -4.77 -2.12
N PRO A 238 2.62 -5.88 -1.37
CA PRO A 238 3.47 -6.09 -0.21
C PRO A 238 4.89 -6.52 -0.58
N LEU A 239 5.79 -6.48 0.42
CA LEU A 239 7.21 -6.76 0.23
C LEU A 239 7.55 -8.26 0.01
N ASP A 240 6.59 -9.16 0.14
CA ASP A 240 6.75 -10.59 -0.15
C ASP A 240 6.81 -10.89 -1.66
N ASN A 241 6.41 -9.94 -2.51
CA ASN A 241 6.62 -10.00 -3.95
C ASN A 241 8.01 -9.44 -4.34
N CYS A 242 9.06 -10.18 -3.96
CA CYS A 242 10.46 -9.76 -4.14
C CYS A 242 10.82 -9.46 -5.60
N SER A 243 10.34 -10.29 -6.53
CA SER A 243 10.66 -10.17 -7.97
C SER A 243 10.09 -8.92 -8.61
N ARG A 244 9.07 -8.28 -8.02
CA ARG A 244 8.50 -7.03 -8.55
C ARG A 244 9.46 -5.84 -8.38
N CYS A 245 10.28 -5.84 -7.34
CA CYS A 245 11.36 -4.85 -7.14
C CYS A 245 12.71 -5.37 -7.62
N HIS A 246 12.98 -6.67 -7.49
CA HIS A 246 14.23 -7.33 -7.86
C HIS A 246 14.01 -8.33 -9.01
N PRO A 247 13.82 -7.85 -10.27
CA PRO A 247 13.36 -8.69 -11.39
C PRO A 247 14.36 -9.79 -11.79
N LYS A 248 15.63 -9.65 -11.39
CA LYS A 248 16.68 -10.67 -11.62
C LYS A 248 16.77 -11.70 -10.49
N MET A 249 15.90 -11.61 -9.50
CA MET A 249 15.81 -12.60 -8.43
C MET A 249 15.07 -13.82 -8.98
N SER A 250 15.79 -14.94 -9.14
CA SER A 250 15.15 -16.22 -9.48
C SER A 250 14.30 -16.66 -8.29
N GLY A 251 13.00 -16.85 -8.51
CA GLY A 251 12.09 -17.41 -7.54
C GLY A 251 12.42 -18.87 -7.19
#